data_81a1959ab768e03830cf412e6a4e6fca
#
_entry.id   81a1959ab768e03830cf412e6a4e6fca
#
_cell.length_a   1.000
_cell.length_b   1.000
_cell.length_c   1.000
_cell.angle_alpha   90.00
_cell.angle_beta   90.00
_cell.angle_gamma   90.00
#
_symmetry.space_group_name_H-M   'P 1'
#
loop_
_entity.id
_entity.type
_entity.pdbx_description
1 polymer ?
#
loop_
_entity_poly.entity_id
_entity_poly.type
_entity_poly.pdbx_seq_one_letter_code
_entity_poly.pdbx_strand_id
1 'polypeptide(L)'
;MAGRLTSYEEFWPFYLNEHSHLSTKKWHVLGTGSGMVCQFVLLWVTRSMWWFLMGFVCGYICAWYSHYTIEKNRPATFKHPYWSFFADFEQFFLMALGWMPAELARLAATGALPPTPARHAYRVAWQGLVFAYFGLVGYAWHLKFLTF
;
A
#
# COMPACT_ATOMS: atom_id res chain seq x y z
N MET A 1 -12.32 -20.95 13.12
CA MET A 1 -11.29 -19.97 13.53
C MET A 1 -10.40 -19.73 12.32
N ALA A 2 -10.34 -18.51 11.77
CA ALA A 2 -9.40 -18.20 10.71
C ALA A 2 -7.99 -18.37 11.26
N GLY A 3 -7.19 -19.25 10.67
CA GLY A 3 -5.81 -19.51 11.05
C GLY A 3 -5.00 -18.20 10.99
N ARG A 4 -3.90 -18.13 11.76
CA ARG A 4 -2.96 -17.00 11.70
C ARG A 4 -2.32 -16.99 10.30
N LEU A 5 -2.49 -15.90 9.56
CA LEU A 5 -1.80 -15.73 8.27
C LEU A 5 -0.29 -15.76 8.51
N THR A 6 0.43 -16.54 7.74
CA THR A 6 1.87 -16.80 7.92
C THR A 6 2.73 -16.23 6.79
N SER A 7 2.11 -15.87 5.66
CA SER A 7 2.80 -15.31 4.50
C SER A 7 2.02 -14.17 3.86
N TYR A 8 2.72 -13.34 3.07
CA TYR A 8 2.08 -12.29 2.29
C TYR A 8 1.17 -12.86 1.18
N GLU A 9 1.48 -14.06 0.68
CA GLU A 9 0.68 -14.78 -0.31
C GLU A 9 -0.69 -15.17 0.25
N GLU A 10 -0.76 -15.55 1.52
CA GLU A 10 -2.02 -15.80 2.22
C GLU A 10 -2.74 -14.49 2.58
N PHE A 11 -1.98 -13.45 2.90
CA PHE A 11 -2.51 -12.15 3.27
C PHE A 11 -3.14 -11.42 2.08
N TRP A 12 -2.58 -11.50 0.89
CA TRP A 12 -3.02 -10.74 -0.28
C TRP A 12 -4.48 -11.03 -0.68
N PRO A 13 -4.96 -12.29 -0.81
CA PRO A 13 -6.38 -12.58 -1.04
C PRO A 13 -7.27 -12.08 0.11
N PHE A 14 -6.82 -12.23 1.35
CA PHE A 14 -7.53 -11.70 2.52
C PHE A 14 -7.66 -10.18 2.42
N TYR A 15 -6.58 -9.46 2.13
CA TYR A 15 -6.58 -8.02 1.94
C TYR A 15 -7.58 -7.57 0.85
N LEU A 16 -7.58 -8.22 -0.31
CA LEU A 16 -8.52 -7.90 -1.40
C LEU A 16 -9.97 -8.19 -1.05
N ASN A 17 -10.23 -9.20 -0.22
CA ASN A 17 -11.58 -9.50 0.29
C ASN A 17 -12.06 -8.42 1.27
N GLU A 18 -11.18 -7.90 2.14
CA GLU A 18 -11.47 -6.77 3.02
C GLU A 18 -11.70 -5.44 2.26
N HIS A 19 -11.35 -5.40 0.96
CA HIS A 19 -11.54 -4.31 0.02
C HIS A 19 -12.48 -4.75 -1.12
N SER A 20 -13.66 -5.30 -0.79
CA SER A 20 -14.56 -5.92 -1.75
C SER A 20 -15.16 -4.89 -2.73
N HIS A 21 -15.52 -3.71 -2.24
CA HIS A 21 -16.14 -2.65 -3.04
C HIS A 21 -15.12 -1.91 -3.92
N LEU A 22 -15.50 -1.63 -5.16
CA LEU A 22 -14.69 -0.81 -6.07
C LEU A 22 -14.45 0.60 -5.51
N SER A 23 -15.44 1.15 -4.81
CA SER A 23 -15.32 2.47 -4.18
C SER A 23 -14.23 2.49 -3.12
N THR A 24 -14.10 1.44 -2.31
CA THR A 24 -13.02 1.31 -1.33
C THR A 24 -11.66 1.30 -2.01
N LYS A 25 -11.51 0.49 -3.08
CA LYS A 25 -10.26 0.46 -3.87
C LYS A 25 -9.91 1.84 -4.43
N LYS A 26 -10.90 2.63 -4.91
CA LYS A 26 -10.69 4.00 -5.39
C LYS A 26 -10.24 4.95 -4.28
N TRP A 27 -10.80 4.84 -3.07
CA TRP A 27 -10.36 5.63 -1.91
C TRP A 27 -8.92 5.30 -1.51
N HIS A 28 -8.53 4.03 -1.54
CA HIS A 28 -7.14 3.63 -1.31
C HIS A 28 -6.21 4.16 -2.40
N VAL A 29 -6.62 4.14 -3.67
CA VAL A 29 -5.85 4.75 -4.78
C VAL A 29 -5.67 6.25 -4.56
N LEU A 30 -6.73 6.96 -4.16
CA LEU A 30 -6.66 8.38 -3.84
C LEU A 30 -5.71 8.65 -2.67
N GLY A 31 -5.85 7.91 -1.58
CA GLY A 31 -5.03 8.07 -0.38
C GLY A 31 -3.56 7.76 -0.64
N THR A 32 -3.26 6.61 -1.24
CA THR A 32 -1.89 6.20 -1.58
C THR A 32 -1.27 7.15 -2.59
N GLY A 33 -2.00 7.55 -3.65
CA GLY A 33 -1.54 8.50 -4.65
C GLY A 33 -1.24 9.87 -4.06
N SER A 34 -2.14 10.42 -3.23
CA SER A 34 -1.91 11.69 -2.52
C SER A 34 -0.71 11.59 -1.58
N GLY A 35 -0.59 10.47 -0.87
CA GLY A 35 0.56 10.18 -0.01
C GLY A 35 1.88 10.17 -0.79
N MET A 36 1.89 9.52 -1.95
CA MET A 36 3.06 9.52 -2.84
C MET A 36 3.41 10.93 -3.33
N VAL A 37 2.42 11.76 -3.70
CA VAL A 37 2.70 13.16 -4.08
C VAL A 37 3.33 13.93 -2.92
N CYS A 38 2.82 13.77 -1.71
CA CYS A 38 3.41 14.39 -0.53
C CYS A 38 4.87 13.94 -0.33
N GLN A 39 5.12 12.65 -0.39
CA GLN A 39 6.43 12.06 -0.06
C GLN A 39 7.44 12.20 -1.20
N PHE A 40 7.03 12.01 -2.47
CA PHE A 40 7.97 11.99 -3.60
C PHE A 40 8.09 13.33 -4.33
N VAL A 41 7.15 14.25 -4.14
CA VAL A 41 7.18 15.57 -4.79
C VAL A 41 7.34 16.68 -3.76
N LEU A 42 6.34 16.88 -2.89
CA LEU A 42 6.29 18.04 -2.02
C LEU A 42 7.41 18.04 -0.97
N LEU A 43 7.79 16.88 -0.44
CA LEU A 43 8.94 16.73 0.45
C LEU A 43 10.21 17.31 -0.17
N TRP A 44 10.53 16.93 -1.41
CA TRP A 44 11.78 17.30 -2.06
C TRP A 44 11.76 18.71 -2.63
N VAL A 45 10.61 19.17 -3.15
CA VAL A 45 10.46 20.53 -3.67
C VAL A 45 10.54 21.58 -2.55
N THR A 46 9.84 21.32 -1.44
CA THR A 46 9.79 22.26 -0.31
C THR A 46 10.89 22.02 0.72
N ARG A 47 11.58 20.89 0.67
CA ARG A 47 12.57 20.42 1.65
C ARG A 47 12.02 20.34 3.07
N SER A 48 10.72 20.10 3.21
CA SER A 48 10.03 20.06 4.50
C SER A 48 9.59 18.66 4.86
N MET A 49 10.06 18.15 5.98
CA MET A 49 9.75 16.81 6.49
C MET A 49 8.27 16.63 6.86
N TRP A 50 7.53 17.72 7.01
CA TRP A 50 6.08 17.66 7.24
C TRP A 50 5.35 16.91 6.11
N TRP A 51 5.79 17.04 4.86
CA TRP A 51 5.19 16.34 3.74
C TRP A 51 5.39 14.82 3.80
N PHE A 52 6.49 14.36 4.42
CA PHE A 52 6.68 12.94 4.67
C PHE A 52 5.60 12.39 5.61
N LEU A 53 5.35 13.09 6.72
CA LEU A 53 4.29 12.73 7.67
C LEU A 53 2.90 12.85 7.06
N MET A 54 2.65 13.94 6.31
CA MET A 54 1.37 14.16 5.63
C MET A 54 1.05 13.07 4.61
N GLY A 55 2.04 12.45 4.00
CA GLY A 55 1.83 11.31 3.12
C GLY A 55 1.15 10.13 3.81
N PHE A 56 1.56 9.81 5.03
CA PHE A 56 0.88 8.78 5.84
C PHE A 56 -0.52 9.22 6.25
N VAL A 57 -0.69 10.48 6.67
CA VAL A 57 -1.99 11.02 7.06
C VAL A 57 -2.99 10.92 5.91
N CYS A 58 -2.62 11.32 4.70
CA CYS A 58 -3.48 11.20 3.51
C CYS A 58 -3.87 9.76 3.24
N GLY A 59 -2.91 8.83 3.26
CA GLY A 59 -3.16 7.41 3.05
C GLY A 59 -4.15 6.85 4.06
N TYR A 60 -3.87 7.02 5.34
CA TYR A 60 -4.69 6.45 6.41
C TYR A 60 -6.08 7.08 6.53
N ILE A 61 -6.24 8.39 6.34
CA ILE A 61 -7.56 9.03 6.36
C ILE A 61 -8.46 8.41 5.28
N CYS A 62 -7.98 8.33 4.05
CA CYS A 62 -8.76 7.75 2.95
C CYS A 62 -9.07 6.27 3.17
N ALA A 63 -8.07 5.49 3.63
CA ALA A 63 -8.25 4.08 3.92
C ALA A 63 -9.29 3.85 5.01
N TRP A 64 -9.14 4.49 6.18
CA TRP A 64 -10.05 4.31 7.30
C TRP A 64 -11.45 4.84 6.99
N TYR A 65 -11.56 5.98 6.30
CA TYR A 65 -12.85 6.48 5.84
C TYR A 65 -13.60 5.41 5.04
N SER A 66 -12.95 4.81 4.03
CA SER A 66 -13.59 3.80 3.19
C SER A 66 -13.95 2.52 3.94
N HIS A 67 -13.11 2.05 4.85
CA HIS A 67 -13.41 0.88 5.65
C HIS A 67 -14.62 1.09 6.57
N TYR A 68 -14.70 2.24 7.26
CA TYR A 68 -15.80 2.49 8.19
C TYR A 68 -17.11 2.89 7.50
N THR A 69 -17.05 3.57 6.34
CA THR A 69 -18.26 4.09 5.67
C THR A 69 -18.78 3.16 4.58
N ILE A 70 -17.92 2.48 3.84
CA ILE A 70 -18.29 1.67 2.67
C ILE A 70 -18.24 0.17 3.01
N GLU A 71 -17.09 -0.35 3.43
CA GLU A 71 -16.93 -1.78 3.71
C GLU A 71 -17.61 -2.21 5.01
N LYS A 72 -17.80 -1.28 5.96
CA LYS A 72 -18.36 -1.55 7.29
C LYS A 72 -17.54 -2.59 8.07
N ASN A 73 -16.23 -2.63 7.82
CA ASN A 73 -15.30 -3.56 8.44
C ASN A 73 -14.16 -2.81 9.14
N ARG A 74 -13.31 -3.57 9.83
CA ARG A 74 -12.11 -3.03 10.49
C ARG A 74 -10.91 -3.16 9.55
N PRO A 75 -10.15 -2.06 9.32
CA PRO A 75 -8.95 -2.09 8.47
C PRO A 75 -7.98 -3.21 8.83
N ALA A 76 -7.45 -3.91 7.82
CA ALA A 76 -6.48 -4.98 7.98
C ALA A 76 -5.18 -4.51 8.66
N THR A 77 -4.86 -3.22 8.55
CA THR A 77 -3.72 -2.55 9.19
C THR A 77 -3.64 -2.80 10.70
N PHE A 78 -4.76 -2.93 11.39
CA PHE A 78 -4.78 -3.19 12.83
C PHE A 78 -4.30 -4.59 13.22
N LYS A 79 -4.30 -5.54 12.29
CA LYS A 79 -3.82 -6.92 12.52
C LYS A 79 -2.48 -7.19 11.84
N HIS A 80 -2.27 -6.61 10.67
CA HIS A 80 -1.12 -6.85 9.80
C HIS A 80 -0.57 -5.53 9.23
N PRO A 81 -0.03 -4.61 10.07
CA PRO A 81 0.34 -3.25 9.63
C PRO A 81 1.40 -3.26 8.52
N TYR A 82 2.41 -4.11 8.65
CA TYR A 82 3.48 -4.22 7.66
C TYR A 82 2.96 -4.69 6.29
N TRP A 83 2.20 -5.78 6.28
CA TRP A 83 1.66 -6.30 5.02
C TRP A 83 0.61 -5.39 4.39
N SER A 84 -0.22 -4.73 5.22
CA SER A 84 -1.21 -3.76 4.72
C SER A 84 -0.55 -2.60 4.02
N PHE A 85 0.54 -2.06 4.59
CA PHE A 85 1.30 -0.98 3.97
C PHE A 85 1.77 -1.34 2.55
N PHE A 86 2.37 -2.52 2.37
CA PHE A 86 2.79 -2.97 1.05
C PHE A 86 1.62 -3.31 0.13
N ALA A 87 0.53 -3.86 0.66
CA ALA A 87 -0.65 -4.18 -0.11
C ALA A 87 -1.35 -2.93 -0.66
N ASP A 88 -1.35 -1.81 0.06
CA ASP A 88 -1.87 -0.53 -0.41
C ASP A 88 -1.13 -0.04 -1.66
N PHE A 89 0.19 -0.17 -1.70
CA PHE A 89 0.97 0.15 -2.90
C PHE A 89 0.72 -0.84 -4.04
N GLU A 90 0.69 -2.15 -3.75
CA GLU A 90 0.40 -3.16 -4.78
C GLU A 90 -0.99 -2.93 -5.39
N GLN A 91 -2.00 -2.67 -4.56
CA GLN A 91 -3.34 -2.31 -5.01
C GLN A 91 -3.33 -1.03 -5.86
N PHE A 92 -2.61 0.01 -5.42
CA PHE A 92 -2.49 1.27 -6.16
C PHE A 92 -1.96 1.02 -7.57
N PHE A 93 -0.83 0.32 -7.71
CA PHE A 93 -0.24 0.06 -9.03
C PHE A 93 -1.12 -0.84 -9.90
N LEU A 94 -1.74 -1.89 -9.34
CA LEU A 94 -2.66 -2.73 -10.09
C LEU A 94 -3.88 -1.96 -10.60
N MET A 95 -4.41 -1.03 -9.81
CA MET A 95 -5.51 -0.17 -10.21
C MET A 95 -5.07 0.88 -11.25
N ALA A 96 -3.96 1.55 -11.03
CA ALA A 96 -3.44 2.60 -11.91
C ALA A 96 -3.04 2.07 -13.30
N LEU A 97 -2.53 0.85 -13.36
CA LEU A 97 -2.15 0.16 -14.61
C LEU A 97 -3.31 -0.61 -15.25
N GLY A 98 -4.49 -0.64 -14.63
CA GLY A 98 -5.63 -1.40 -15.14
C GLY A 98 -5.49 -2.93 -15.02
N TRP A 99 -4.59 -3.43 -14.19
CA TRP A 99 -4.29 -4.86 -14.03
C TRP A 99 -5.11 -5.54 -12.92
N MET A 100 -5.84 -4.78 -12.12
CA MET A 100 -6.67 -5.32 -11.03
C MET A 100 -7.69 -6.36 -11.49
N PRO A 101 -8.43 -6.19 -12.63
CA PRO A 101 -9.36 -7.21 -13.08
C PRO A 101 -8.68 -8.56 -13.39
N ALA A 102 -7.50 -8.52 -14.01
CA ALA A 102 -6.72 -9.74 -14.31
C ALA A 102 -6.25 -10.43 -13.01
N GLU A 103 -5.89 -9.65 -12.00
CA GLU A 103 -5.49 -10.18 -10.69
C GLU A 103 -6.67 -10.84 -9.96
N LEU A 104 -7.83 -10.22 -9.97
CA LEU A 104 -9.05 -10.80 -9.38
C LEU A 104 -9.47 -12.09 -10.11
N ALA A 105 -9.40 -12.11 -11.44
CA ALA A 105 -9.67 -13.31 -12.24
C ALA A 105 -8.66 -14.43 -11.91
N ARG A 106 -7.38 -14.11 -11.77
CA ARG A 106 -6.34 -15.06 -11.37
C ARG A 106 -6.64 -15.68 -10.02
N LEU A 107 -6.97 -14.87 -9.03
CA LEU A 107 -7.28 -15.36 -7.68
C LEU A 107 -8.55 -16.21 -7.66
N ALA A 108 -9.57 -15.85 -8.44
CA ALA A 108 -10.79 -16.64 -8.58
C ALA A 108 -10.51 -18.03 -9.19
N ALA A 109 -9.58 -18.12 -10.14
CA ALA A 109 -9.23 -19.37 -10.82
C ALA A 109 -8.30 -20.28 -10.01
N THR A 110 -7.39 -19.71 -9.23
CA THR A 110 -6.27 -20.45 -8.60
C THR A 110 -6.29 -20.41 -7.07
N GLY A 111 -7.18 -19.62 -6.46
CA GLY A 111 -7.13 -19.35 -5.03
C GLY A 111 -5.84 -18.63 -4.61
N ALA A 112 -5.40 -18.89 -3.39
CA ALA A 112 -4.20 -18.30 -2.80
C ALA A 112 -2.92 -19.06 -3.16
N LEU A 113 -2.74 -19.44 -4.43
CA LEU A 113 -1.49 -20.07 -4.84
C LEU A 113 -0.31 -19.11 -4.74
N PRO A 114 0.88 -19.62 -4.37
CA PRO A 114 2.08 -18.80 -4.32
C PRO A 114 2.33 -18.13 -5.67
N PRO A 115 2.90 -16.92 -5.67
CA PRO A 115 3.20 -16.22 -6.90
C PRO A 115 4.21 -17.00 -7.74
N THR A 116 4.12 -16.85 -9.06
CA THR A 116 5.18 -17.32 -9.95
C THR A 116 6.54 -16.71 -9.54
N PRO A 117 7.67 -17.36 -9.85
CA PRO A 117 9.01 -16.80 -9.56
C PRO A 117 9.19 -15.36 -10.04
N ALA A 118 8.67 -15.04 -11.23
CA ALA A 118 8.71 -13.67 -11.76
C ALA A 118 7.92 -12.67 -10.90
N ARG A 119 6.76 -13.07 -10.40
CA ARG A 119 5.93 -12.21 -9.51
C ARG A 119 6.58 -12.04 -8.15
N HIS A 120 7.18 -13.09 -7.60
CA HIS A 120 7.93 -13.00 -6.35
C HIS A 120 9.12 -12.04 -6.50
N ALA A 121 9.91 -12.16 -7.57
CA ALA A 121 11.02 -11.26 -7.87
C ALA A 121 10.55 -9.79 -8.01
N TYR A 122 9.44 -9.55 -8.70
CA TYR A 122 8.83 -8.23 -8.82
C TYR A 122 8.46 -7.65 -7.44
N ARG A 123 7.80 -8.44 -6.57
CA ARG A 123 7.45 -8.00 -5.21
C ARG A 123 8.68 -7.64 -4.40
N VAL A 124 9.69 -8.48 -4.40
CA VAL A 124 10.95 -8.23 -3.67
C VAL A 124 11.63 -6.98 -4.19
N ALA A 125 11.69 -6.80 -5.51
CA ALA A 125 12.33 -5.65 -6.12
C ALA A 125 11.64 -4.33 -5.73
N TRP A 126 10.31 -4.22 -5.87
CA TRP A 126 9.64 -2.96 -5.55
C TRP A 126 9.58 -2.68 -4.04
N GLN A 127 9.47 -3.72 -3.18
CA GLN A 127 9.61 -3.55 -1.74
C GLN A 127 11.00 -3.03 -1.37
N GLY A 128 12.04 -3.55 -2.02
CA GLY A 128 13.41 -3.05 -1.87
C GLY A 128 13.54 -1.57 -2.26
N LEU A 129 12.88 -1.14 -3.35
CA LEU A 129 12.84 0.27 -3.75
C LEU A 129 12.15 1.16 -2.71
N VAL A 130 11.06 0.69 -2.10
CA VAL A 130 10.40 1.42 -1.02
C VAL A 130 11.33 1.58 0.18
N PHE A 131 12.01 0.51 0.62
CA PHE A 131 12.98 0.62 1.71
C PHE A 131 14.16 1.53 1.37
N ALA A 132 14.70 1.45 0.14
CA ALA A 132 15.77 2.32 -0.32
C ALA A 132 15.33 3.80 -0.30
N TYR A 133 14.08 4.08 -0.70
CA TYR A 133 13.53 5.42 -0.60
C TYR A 133 13.45 5.94 0.84
N PHE A 134 12.93 5.14 1.79
CA PHE A 134 12.91 5.55 3.19
C PHE A 134 14.31 5.75 3.76
N GLY A 135 15.27 4.92 3.36
CA GLY A 135 16.69 5.11 3.68
C GLY A 135 17.26 6.44 3.16
N LEU A 136 16.92 6.79 1.91
CA LEU A 136 17.31 8.05 1.30
C LEU A 136 16.74 9.27 2.04
N VAL A 137 15.46 9.22 2.42
CA VAL A 137 14.82 10.29 3.21
C VAL A 137 15.50 10.43 4.58
N GLY A 138 15.75 9.30 5.26
CA GLY A 138 16.46 9.31 6.55
C GLY A 138 17.88 9.85 6.45
N TYR A 139 18.60 9.49 5.39
CA TYR A 139 19.95 10.02 5.13
C TYR A 139 19.94 11.53 4.83
N ALA A 140 19.01 11.99 3.97
CA ALA A 140 18.86 13.41 3.66
C ALA A 140 18.52 14.23 4.91
N TRP A 141 17.69 13.68 5.79
CA TRP A 141 17.40 14.31 7.08
C TRP A 141 18.62 14.36 7.99
N HIS A 142 19.37 13.27 8.08
CA HIS A 142 20.63 13.24 8.85
C HIS A 142 21.61 14.34 8.40
N LEU A 143 21.68 14.60 7.10
CA LEU A 143 22.49 15.70 6.53
C LEU A 143 21.84 17.09 6.73
N LYS A 144 20.75 17.20 7.47
CA LYS A 144 19.99 18.45 7.65
C LYS A 144 19.54 19.09 6.33
N PHE A 145 19.39 18.30 5.29
CA PHE A 145 18.91 18.76 3.99
C PHE A 145 17.42 19.10 4.01
N LEU A 146 16.64 18.35 4.80
CA LEU A 146 15.22 18.55 5.02
C LEU A 146 15.01 19.34 6.31
N THR A 147 14.12 20.34 6.28
CA THR A 147 13.74 21.17 7.42
C THR A 147 12.29 20.86 7.83
N PHE A 148 11.97 21.06 9.09
CA PHE A 148 10.58 20.99 9.59
C PHE A 148 9.89 22.34 9.44
#